data_33e7d60dde8a7ae8cc42364a65866430
#
_entry.id   33e7d60dde8a7ae8cc42364a65866430
#
_cell.length_a   1.000
_cell.length_b   1.000
_cell.length_c   1.000
_cell.angle_alpha   90.00
_cell.angle_beta   90.00
_cell.angle_gamma   90.00
#
_symmetry.space_group_name_H-M   'P 1'
#
loop_
_entity.id
_entity.type
_entity.pdbx_description
1 polymer ?
#
loop_
_entity_poly.entity_id
_entity_poly.type
_entity_poly.pdbx_seq_one_letter_code
_entity_poly.pdbx_strand_id
1 'polypeptide(L)'
;ISIGGIVTNVEHRFTKNGKPFGTLTLEDYDDSFTFYLFGEDYPKYKSYMNEGWFLYLDCRVQERKWQNNELELKIVSLELLSEIKEKTIRSIDLKIDIQNISDKLLDNILNLISKNEGKHKLKFCVLDFQESYNLNFRSKKYKVSLNKEFINSLKEMPELDLEIN
;
A
#
# COMPACT_ATOMS: atom_id res chain seq x y z
N ILE A 1 -0.43 16.20 -1.47
CA ILE A 1 -0.15 15.59 -0.16
C ILE A 1 -0.90 14.28 -0.11
N SER A 2 -0.20 13.22 0.27
CA SER A 2 -0.81 11.90 0.46
C SER A 2 -0.90 11.59 1.95
N ILE A 3 -2.05 11.08 2.38
CA ILE A 3 -2.36 10.81 3.79
C ILE A 3 -2.91 9.39 3.89
N GLY A 4 -2.41 8.61 4.83
CA GLY A 4 -2.93 7.28 5.15
C GLY A 4 -3.36 7.21 6.61
N GLY A 5 -4.52 6.63 6.90
CA GLY A 5 -5.00 6.52 8.28
C GLY A 5 -6.22 5.63 8.44
N ILE A 6 -6.66 5.49 9.68
CA ILE A 6 -7.89 4.79 10.04
C ILE A 6 -9.06 5.77 10.13
N VAL A 7 -10.23 5.36 9.66
CA VAL A 7 -11.46 6.11 9.84
C VAL A 7 -11.96 5.91 11.27
N THR A 8 -11.99 6.97 12.06
CA THR A 8 -12.40 6.94 13.47
C THR A 8 -13.81 7.47 13.70
N ASN A 9 -14.30 8.34 12.81
CA ASN A 9 -15.67 8.86 12.91
C ASN A 9 -16.26 9.16 11.54
N VAL A 10 -17.54 8.84 11.37
CA VAL A 10 -18.31 9.10 10.16
C VAL A 10 -19.68 9.64 10.52
N GLU A 11 -20.08 10.73 9.85
CA GLU A 11 -21.42 11.26 9.99
C GLU A 11 -22.05 11.53 8.62
N HIS A 12 -23.35 11.22 8.52
CA HIS A 12 -24.17 11.52 7.35
C HIS A 12 -25.25 12.52 7.77
N ARG A 13 -25.25 13.69 7.15
CA ARG A 13 -26.12 14.82 7.51
C ARG A 13 -26.80 15.45 6.28
N PHE A 14 -27.71 16.35 6.54
CA PHE A 14 -28.34 17.18 5.50
C PHE A 14 -28.09 18.66 5.81
N THR A 15 -27.81 19.44 4.77
CA THR A 15 -27.75 20.89 4.85
C THR A 15 -29.15 21.46 5.11
N LYS A 16 -29.23 22.75 5.51
CA LYS A 16 -30.53 23.46 5.66
C LYS A 16 -31.39 23.41 4.38
N ASN A 17 -30.77 23.26 3.22
CA ASN A 17 -31.43 23.18 1.93
C ASN A 17 -31.74 21.73 1.50
N GLY A 18 -31.67 20.74 2.42
CA GLY A 18 -31.96 19.34 2.16
C GLY A 18 -30.92 18.59 1.34
N LYS A 19 -29.73 19.16 1.05
CA LYS A 19 -28.66 18.47 0.32
C LYS A 19 -27.88 17.58 1.26
N PRO A 20 -27.60 16.30 0.89
CA PRO A 20 -26.82 15.42 1.73
C PRO A 20 -25.33 15.81 1.72
N PHE A 21 -24.69 15.65 2.86
CA PHE A 21 -23.24 15.76 3.02
C PHE A 21 -22.73 14.80 4.09
N GLY A 22 -21.45 14.61 4.18
CA GLY A 22 -20.86 13.76 5.21
C GLY A 22 -19.57 14.33 5.77
N THR A 23 -19.24 13.89 6.98
CA THR A 23 -17.94 14.12 7.60
C THR A 23 -17.20 12.79 7.74
N LEU A 24 -15.91 12.80 7.48
CA LEU A 24 -15.02 11.67 7.58
C LEU A 24 -13.81 12.11 8.40
N THR A 25 -13.63 11.53 9.59
CA THR A 25 -12.42 11.75 10.40
C THR A 25 -11.44 10.63 10.16
N LEU A 26 -10.26 11.00 9.71
CA LEU A 26 -9.12 10.11 9.50
C LEU A 26 -8.07 10.40 10.57
N GLU A 27 -7.54 9.35 11.18
CA GLU A 27 -6.52 9.42 12.22
C GLU A 27 -5.30 8.60 11.79
N ASP A 28 -4.11 9.14 11.96
CA ASP A 28 -2.85 8.42 11.84
C ASP A 28 -2.16 8.31 13.21
N TYR A 29 -0.84 8.05 13.25
CA TYR A 29 -0.11 7.89 14.50
C TYR A 29 0.10 9.19 15.28
N ASP A 30 0.00 10.34 14.62
CA ASP A 30 0.39 11.64 15.16
C ASP A 30 -0.81 12.54 15.39
N ASP A 31 -1.81 12.51 14.49
CA ASP A 31 -2.92 13.48 14.53
C ASP A 31 -4.19 12.93 13.84
N SER A 32 -5.27 13.69 13.91
CA SER A 32 -6.54 13.40 13.24
C SER A 32 -7.01 14.59 12.41
N PHE A 33 -7.64 14.31 11.28
CA PHE A 33 -8.20 15.34 10.40
C PHE A 33 -9.61 14.97 9.94
N THR A 34 -10.54 15.94 10.01
CA THR A 34 -11.92 15.77 9.57
C THR A 34 -12.13 16.40 8.20
N PHE A 35 -12.47 15.58 7.23
CA PHE A 35 -12.87 15.99 5.89
C PHE A 35 -14.37 16.22 5.82
N TYR A 36 -14.78 17.30 5.16
CA TYR A 36 -16.17 17.62 4.89
C TYR A 36 -16.48 17.36 3.43
N LEU A 37 -17.35 16.40 3.15
CA LEU A 37 -17.72 15.95 1.80
C LEU A 37 -19.06 16.57 1.40
N PHE A 38 -19.01 17.59 0.57
CA PHE A 38 -20.18 18.28 0.05
C PHE A 38 -20.40 18.03 -1.46
N GLY A 39 -21.61 18.21 -1.93
CA GLY A 39 -21.96 18.19 -3.35
C GLY A 39 -21.58 16.86 -4.00
N GLU A 40 -20.75 16.90 -5.03
CA GLU A 40 -20.33 15.71 -5.79
C GLU A 40 -19.35 14.81 -5.03
N ASP A 41 -18.61 15.35 -4.06
CA ASP A 41 -17.65 14.57 -3.29
C ASP A 41 -18.34 13.58 -2.35
N TYR A 42 -19.49 13.94 -1.80
CA TYR A 42 -20.21 13.06 -0.89
C TYR A 42 -20.70 11.75 -1.57
N PRO A 43 -21.47 11.77 -2.66
CA PRO A 43 -21.87 10.53 -3.34
C PRO A 43 -20.67 9.76 -3.88
N LYS A 44 -19.61 10.44 -4.30
CA LYS A 44 -18.39 9.83 -4.85
C LYS A 44 -17.66 9.00 -3.79
N TYR A 45 -17.56 9.50 -2.56
CA TYR A 45 -16.75 8.87 -1.50
C TYR A 45 -17.58 8.20 -0.40
N LYS A 46 -18.91 8.27 -0.46
CA LYS A 46 -19.82 7.71 0.54
C LYS A 46 -19.56 6.24 0.85
N SER A 47 -19.20 5.43 -0.16
CA SER A 47 -18.93 4.00 0.01
C SER A 47 -17.69 3.70 0.86
N TYR A 48 -16.78 4.67 0.99
CA TYR A 48 -15.57 4.56 1.81
C TYR A 48 -15.75 5.08 3.24
N MET A 49 -16.88 5.71 3.54
CA MET A 49 -17.19 6.27 4.84
C MET A 49 -17.66 5.18 5.82
N ASN A 50 -16.71 4.35 6.27
CA ASN A 50 -16.95 3.26 7.22
C ASN A 50 -15.89 3.32 8.32
N GLU A 51 -16.32 3.40 9.58
CA GLU A 51 -15.44 3.39 10.74
C GLU A 51 -14.61 2.09 10.78
N GLY A 52 -13.35 2.21 11.17
CA GLY A 52 -12.39 1.11 11.21
C GLY A 52 -11.72 0.79 9.88
N TRP A 53 -12.11 1.44 8.79
CA TRP A 53 -11.43 1.25 7.50
C TRP A 53 -10.13 2.03 7.43
N PHE A 54 -9.12 1.41 6.83
CA PHE A 54 -7.85 2.05 6.53
C PHE A 54 -7.90 2.62 5.13
N LEU A 55 -7.77 3.93 5.03
CA LEU A 55 -7.85 4.67 3.78
C LEU A 55 -6.52 5.32 3.43
N TYR A 56 -6.32 5.50 2.13
CA TYR A 56 -5.27 6.30 1.54
C TYR A 56 -5.90 7.39 0.69
N LEU A 57 -5.53 8.63 0.97
CA LEU A 57 -6.07 9.82 0.32
C LEU A 57 -4.95 10.60 -0.35
N ASP A 58 -5.15 10.95 -1.61
CA ASP A 58 -4.40 12.03 -2.23
C ASP A 58 -5.19 13.32 -2.12
N CYS A 59 -4.58 14.32 -1.51
CA CYS A 59 -5.20 15.60 -1.24
C CYS A 59 -4.45 16.74 -1.94
N ARG A 60 -5.18 17.76 -2.31
CA ARG A 60 -4.65 19.02 -2.80
C ARG A 60 -4.97 20.13 -1.79
N VAL A 61 -3.97 20.94 -1.46
CA VAL A 61 -4.17 22.18 -0.71
C VAL A 61 -4.70 23.22 -1.69
N GLN A 62 -5.82 23.84 -1.37
CA GLN A 62 -6.42 24.93 -2.15
C GLN A 62 -7.03 25.97 -1.23
N GLU A 63 -7.26 27.16 -1.76
CA GLU A 63 -7.99 28.22 -1.06
C GLU A 63 -9.49 27.92 -1.05
N ARG A 64 -10.15 28.15 0.08
CA ARG A 64 -11.61 28.08 0.19
C ARG A 64 -12.27 29.15 -0.65
N LYS A 65 -13.18 28.74 -1.51
CA LYS A 65 -13.89 29.68 -2.42
C LYS A 65 -14.78 30.70 -1.69
N TRP A 66 -15.12 30.48 -0.43
CA TRP A 66 -16.12 31.25 0.33
C TRP A 66 -15.58 31.98 1.56
N GLN A 67 -14.32 31.80 1.90
CA GLN A 67 -13.62 32.46 2.99
C GLN A 67 -12.24 32.90 2.51
N ASN A 68 -12.03 34.23 2.48
CA ASN A 68 -10.76 34.79 2.03
C ASN A 68 -9.58 34.26 2.84
N ASN A 69 -8.62 33.68 2.15
CA ASN A 69 -7.31 33.20 2.66
C ASN A 69 -7.31 31.99 3.59
N GLU A 70 -8.38 31.25 3.75
CA GLU A 70 -8.31 29.97 4.45
C GLU A 70 -7.95 28.83 3.46
N LEU A 71 -6.96 28.03 3.83
CA LEU A 71 -6.59 26.83 3.09
C LEU A 71 -7.48 25.67 3.51
N GLU A 72 -7.82 24.82 2.52
CA GLU A 72 -8.51 23.56 2.75
C GLU A 72 -7.78 22.41 2.06
N LEU A 73 -7.91 21.22 2.64
CA LEU A 73 -7.51 19.98 1.99
C LEU A 73 -8.69 19.43 1.19
N LYS A 74 -8.54 19.36 -0.12
CA LYS A 74 -9.52 18.73 -1.01
C LYS A 74 -9.03 17.35 -1.41
N ILE A 75 -9.89 16.34 -1.23
CA ILE A 75 -9.62 14.96 -1.67
C ILE A 75 -9.66 14.92 -3.20
N VAL A 76 -8.58 14.44 -3.80
CA VAL A 76 -8.42 14.19 -5.25
C VAL A 76 -8.77 12.74 -5.55
N SER A 77 -8.20 11.82 -4.77
CA SER A 77 -8.49 10.39 -4.81
C SER A 77 -8.56 9.81 -3.41
N LEU A 78 -9.36 8.76 -3.27
CA LEU A 78 -9.53 8.03 -2.03
C LEU A 78 -9.65 6.54 -2.37
N GLU A 79 -8.83 5.71 -1.74
CA GLU A 79 -8.78 4.27 -1.96
C GLU A 79 -8.57 3.53 -0.62
N LEU A 80 -8.87 2.24 -0.60
CA LEU A 80 -8.50 1.40 0.54
C LEU A 80 -6.98 1.24 0.60
N LEU A 81 -6.41 1.39 1.79
CA LEU A 81 -4.95 1.24 1.98
C LEU A 81 -4.46 -0.15 1.57
N SER A 82 -5.29 -1.19 1.72
CA SER A 82 -4.99 -2.54 1.25
C SER A 82 -4.84 -2.63 -0.28
N GLU A 83 -5.67 -1.90 -1.03
CA GLU A 83 -5.61 -1.88 -2.50
C GLU A 83 -4.39 -1.12 -3.01
N ILE A 84 -4.00 -0.04 -2.32
CA ILE A 84 -2.79 0.73 -2.64
C ILE A 84 -1.55 -0.16 -2.49
N LYS A 85 -1.47 -0.93 -1.41
CA LYS A 85 -0.36 -1.85 -1.19
C LYS A 85 -0.20 -2.83 -2.36
N GLU A 86 -1.30 -3.40 -2.85
CA GLU A 86 -1.28 -4.30 -4.01
C GLU A 86 -0.89 -3.61 -5.33
N LYS A 87 -1.28 -2.35 -5.50
CA LYS A 87 -0.97 -1.56 -6.71
C LYS A 87 0.45 -1.01 -6.71
N THR A 88 0.97 -0.64 -5.54
CA THR A 88 2.27 0.02 -5.40
C THR A 88 3.41 -0.96 -5.51
N ILE A 89 3.26 -2.17 -4.97
CA ILE A 89 4.30 -3.18 -5.05
C ILE A 89 4.32 -3.81 -6.44
N ARG A 90 5.43 -3.59 -7.15
CA ARG A 90 5.62 -4.10 -8.52
C ARG A 90 6.38 -5.40 -8.58
N SER A 91 7.33 -5.59 -7.68
CA SER A 91 8.17 -6.78 -7.64
C SER A 91 8.72 -7.04 -6.24
N ILE A 92 9.07 -8.30 -6.02
CA ILE A 92 9.90 -8.75 -4.91
C ILE A 92 11.25 -9.12 -5.49
N ASP A 93 12.29 -8.59 -4.90
CA ASP A 93 13.65 -8.88 -5.30
C ASP A 93 14.30 -9.67 -4.16
N LEU A 94 14.72 -10.92 -4.45
CA LEU A 94 15.44 -11.80 -3.54
C LEU A 94 16.91 -11.71 -3.85
N LYS A 95 17.70 -11.20 -2.90
CA LYS A 95 19.16 -11.11 -3.02
C LYS A 95 19.78 -12.29 -2.30
N ILE A 96 20.70 -12.97 -2.96
CA ILE A 96 21.37 -14.18 -2.47
C ILE A 96 22.85 -14.08 -2.77
N ASP A 97 23.70 -14.30 -1.77
CA ASP A 97 25.12 -14.52 -2.02
C ASP A 97 25.32 -15.85 -2.73
N ILE A 98 26.10 -15.87 -3.80
CA ILE A 98 26.38 -17.09 -4.60
C ILE A 98 26.94 -18.23 -3.74
N GLN A 99 27.69 -17.89 -2.68
CA GLN A 99 28.26 -18.87 -1.76
C GLN A 99 27.22 -19.56 -0.87
N ASN A 100 26.06 -18.91 -0.66
CA ASN A 100 24.96 -19.43 0.15
C ASN A 100 23.97 -20.27 -0.66
N ILE A 101 24.14 -20.34 -1.99
CA ILE A 101 23.25 -21.13 -2.83
C ILE A 101 23.47 -22.62 -2.58
N SER A 102 22.42 -23.31 -2.15
CA SER A 102 22.38 -24.76 -1.98
C SER A 102 21.06 -25.31 -2.52
N ASP A 103 21.07 -26.62 -2.89
CA ASP A 103 19.86 -27.28 -3.36
C ASP A 103 18.73 -27.17 -2.32
N LYS A 104 19.05 -27.29 -1.03
CA LYS A 104 18.10 -27.13 0.07
C LYS A 104 17.47 -25.74 0.10
N LEU A 105 18.26 -24.69 -0.08
CA LEU A 105 17.77 -23.31 -0.13
C LEU A 105 16.84 -23.12 -1.34
N LEU A 106 17.25 -23.62 -2.50
CA LEU A 106 16.45 -23.53 -3.73
C LEU A 106 15.12 -24.27 -3.59
N ASP A 107 15.10 -25.47 -3.02
CA ASP A 107 13.88 -26.25 -2.76
C ASP A 107 12.95 -25.52 -1.79
N ASN A 108 13.48 -24.92 -0.72
CA ASN A 108 12.71 -24.14 0.22
C ASN A 108 12.04 -22.93 -0.44
N ILE A 109 12.80 -22.19 -1.24
CA ILE A 109 12.30 -21.03 -2.00
C ILE A 109 11.21 -21.47 -2.98
N LEU A 110 11.44 -22.54 -3.75
CA LEU A 110 10.47 -23.07 -4.71
C LEU A 110 9.17 -23.54 -4.02
N ASN A 111 9.29 -24.22 -2.89
CA ASN A 111 8.13 -24.63 -2.10
C ASN A 111 7.32 -23.45 -1.59
N LEU A 112 8.00 -22.39 -1.12
CA LEU A 112 7.32 -21.17 -0.66
C LEU A 112 6.62 -20.45 -1.83
N ILE A 113 7.29 -20.31 -2.96
CA ILE A 113 6.73 -19.69 -4.17
C ILE A 113 5.49 -20.45 -4.64
N SER A 114 5.56 -21.78 -4.70
CA SER A 114 4.44 -22.63 -5.20
C SER A 114 3.20 -22.57 -4.29
N LYS A 115 3.39 -22.38 -2.97
CA LYS A 115 2.29 -22.20 -2.01
C LYS A 115 1.70 -20.79 -2.00
N ASN A 116 2.40 -19.81 -2.56
CA ASN A 116 2.03 -18.42 -2.53
C ASN A 116 1.96 -17.80 -3.93
N GLU A 117 1.33 -18.50 -4.87
CA GLU A 117 1.12 -17.96 -6.22
C GLU A 117 0.28 -16.67 -6.20
N GLY A 118 0.61 -15.71 -7.08
CA GLY A 118 -0.05 -14.41 -7.09
C GLY A 118 0.25 -13.55 -8.30
N LYS A 119 0.24 -12.23 -8.12
CA LYS A 119 0.33 -11.26 -9.22
C LYS A 119 1.69 -10.56 -9.32
N HIS A 120 2.45 -10.50 -8.21
CA HIS A 120 3.67 -9.71 -8.12
C HIS A 120 4.84 -10.43 -8.78
N LYS A 121 5.66 -9.65 -9.47
CA LYS A 121 6.84 -10.16 -10.17
C LYS A 121 7.91 -10.55 -9.17
N LEU A 122 8.57 -11.67 -9.44
CA LEU A 122 9.68 -12.16 -8.63
C LEU A 122 10.98 -11.97 -9.42
N LYS A 123 11.95 -11.36 -8.79
CA LYS A 123 13.32 -11.19 -9.28
C LYS A 123 14.30 -11.81 -8.30
N PHE A 124 15.41 -12.25 -8.82
CA PHE A 124 16.54 -12.76 -8.06
C PHE A 124 17.76 -11.92 -8.40
N CYS A 125 18.49 -11.51 -7.39
CA CYS A 125 19.78 -10.85 -7.51
C CYS A 125 20.81 -11.75 -6.84
N VAL A 126 21.62 -12.44 -7.64
CA VAL A 126 22.74 -13.25 -7.12
C VAL A 126 23.96 -12.37 -7.04
N LEU A 127 24.54 -12.26 -5.85
CA LEU A 127 25.68 -11.43 -5.52
C LEU A 127 26.93 -12.31 -5.41
N ASP A 128 27.98 -11.96 -6.12
CA ASP A 128 29.32 -12.51 -5.93
C ASP A 128 30.22 -11.41 -5.36
N PHE A 129 30.46 -11.48 -4.05
CA PHE A 129 31.29 -10.49 -3.38
C PHE A 129 32.78 -10.65 -3.66
N GLN A 130 33.23 -11.81 -4.10
CA GLN A 130 34.63 -12.05 -4.43
C GLN A 130 35.01 -11.44 -5.77
N GLU A 131 34.16 -11.67 -6.77
CA GLU A 131 34.37 -11.17 -8.14
C GLU A 131 33.68 -9.81 -8.38
N SER A 132 33.01 -9.24 -7.37
CA SER A 132 32.22 -8.01 -7.46
C SER A 132 31.17 -8.04 -8.57
N TYR A 133 30.51 -9.18 -8.74
CA TYR A 133 29.53 -9.43 -9.79
C TYR A 133 28.11 -9.51 -9.25
N ASN A 134 27.16 -8.95 -10.02
CA ASN A 134 25.73 -9.02 -9.71
C ASN A 134 24.99 -9.60 -10.91
N LEU A 135 24.28 -10.70 -10.70
CA LEU A 135 23.41 -11.32 -11.72
C LEU A 135 21.96 -11.11 -11.35
N ASN A 136 21.22 -10.40 -12.21
CA ASN A 136 19.81 -10.10 -12.01
C ASN A 136 18.95 -10.96 -12.93
N PHE A 137 18.05 -11.76 -12.34
CA PHE A 137 17.10 -12.61 -13.03
C PHE A 137 15.68 -12.20 -12.73
N ARG A 138 14.81 -12.34 -13.71
CA ARG A 138 13.38 -12.19 -13.51
C ARG A 138 12.70 -13.53 -13.76
N SER A 139 11.91 -13.99 -12.80
CA SER A 139 11.10 -15.17 -13.01
C SER A 139 10.10 -14.93 -14.14
N LYS A 140 10.14 -15.78 -15.16
CA LYS A 140 9.13 -15.80 -16.23
C LYS A 140 7.93 -16.68 -15.88
N LYS A 141 8.17 -17.72 -15.07
CA LYS A 141 7.18 -18.75 -14.73
C LYS A 141 6.38 -18.38 -13.48
N TYR A 142 7.05 -17.86 -12.45
CA TYR A 142 6.44 -17.67 -11.14
C TYR A 142 6.15 -16.20 -10.86
N LYS A 143 4.98 -15.97 -10.29
CA LYS A 143 4.57 -14.71 -9.65
C LYS A 143 4.06 -15.07 -8.27
N VAL A 144 4.17 -14.16 -7.31
CA VAL A 144 3.86 -14.42 -5.91
C VAL A 144 2.81 -13.47 -5.34
N SER A 145 2.12 -13.94 -4.31
CA SER A 145 1.21 -13.14 -3.50
C SER A 145 1.95 -12.61 -2.28
N LEU A 146 1.70 -11.34 -1.92
CA LEU A 146 2.35 -10.63 -0.82
C LEU A 146 1.54 -10.75 0.47
N ASN A 147 1.32 -11.96 0.94
CA ASN A 147 0.74 -12.15 2.26
C ASN A 147 1.83 -12.08 3.35
N LYS A 148 1.38 -11.81 4.59
CA LYS A 148 2.27 -11.64 5.75
C LYS A 148 3.11 -12.90 6.03
N GLU A 149 2.50 -14.08 5.85
CA GLU A 149 3.16 -15.37 6.09
C GLU A 149 4.30 -15.60 5.12
N PHE A 150 4.08 -15.35 3.83
CA PHE A 150 5.11 -15.48 2.80
C PHE A 150 6.31 -14.56 3.05
N ILE A 151 6.03 -13.27 3.36
CA ILE A 151 7.08 -12.30 3.66
C ILE A 151 7.87 -12.69 4.90
N ASN A 152 7.19 -13.14 5.96
CA ASN A 152 7.86 -13.57 7.18
C ASN A 152 8.71 -14.81 6.94
N SER A 153 8.20 -15.81 6.22
CA SER A 153 8.97 -17.02 5.88
C SER A 153 10.22 -16.73 5.05
N LEU A 154 10.17 -15.73 4.15
CA LEU A 154 11.36 -15.30 3.43
C LEU A 154 12.36 -14.56 4.33
N LYS A 155 11.88 -13.72 5.25
CA LYS A 155 12.74 -13.01 6.21
C LYS A 155 13.39 -13.92 7.25
N GLU A 156 12.81 -15.09 7.52
CA GLU A 156 13.37 -16.10 8.41
C GLU A 156 14.51 -16.90 7.78
N MET A 157 14.76 -16.74 6.48
CA MET A 157 15.89 -17.36 5.78
C MET A 157 17.10 -16.42 5.84
N PRO A 158 18.13 -16.73 6.65
CA PRO A 158 19.28 -15.85 6.83
C PRO A 158 20.15 -15.68 5.58
N GLU A 159 20.00 -16.60 4.62
CA GLU A 159 20.72 -16.57 3.34
C GLU A 159 20.09 -15.61 2.32
N LEU A 160 18.88 -15.07 2.63
CA LEU A 160 18.14 -14.18 1.75
C LEU A 160 18.05 -12.76 2.31
N ASP A 161 18.27 -11.79 1.44
CA ASP A 161 17.85 -10.42 1.68
C ASP A 161 16.66 -10.08 0.78
N LEU A 162 15.60 -9.54 1.40
CA LEU A 162 14.31 -9.28 0.76
C LEU A 162 14.11 -7.79 0.53
N GLU A 163 13.95 -7.40 -0.72
CA GLU A 163 13.59 -6.04 -1.11
C GLU A 163 12.22 -6.02 -1.82
N ILE A 164 11.35 -5.11 -1.39
CA ILE A 164 10.01 -4.92 -1.95
C ILE A 164 10.00 -3.61 -2.74
N ASN A 165 9.71 -3.69 -4.06
CA ASN A 165 9.76 -2.56 -5.00
C ASN A 165 8.40 -2.28 -5.68
#